data_a21704e87e68192508f5f5e3e5c7dc83
#
_entry.id   a21704e87e68192508f5f5e3e5c7dc83
#
_cell.length_a   1.000
_cell.length_b   1.000
_cell.length_c   1.000
_cell.angle_alpha   90.00
_cell.angle_beta   90.00
_cell.angle_gamma   90.00
#
_symmetry.space_group_name_H-M   'P 1'
#
loop_
_entity.id
_entity.type
_entity.pdbx_description
1 polymer ?
#
loop_
_entity_poly.entity_id
_entity_poly.type
_entity_poly.pdbx_seq_one_letter_code
_entity_poly.pdbx_strand_id
1 'polypeptide(L)'
;MDATKFHTTDDGQKLAFSQVNGDKNIKKLPGVVFLSGLKSDKEGTKAIFLSQWAEKNNRDFLRFDYRGHGASSGTFEETSISDWLEDTKSIVLSRTSGPQILVGSSLGGWI
;
A
#
# COMPACT_ATOMS: atom_id res chain seq x y z
N MET A 1 -1.98 -16.25 -2.37
CA MET A 1 -2.17 -14.84 -2.03
C MET A 1 -1.22 -14.42 -0.92
N ASP A 2 -0.71 -13.23 -1.03
CA ASP A 2 0.21 -12.69 -0.04
C ASP A 2 -0.50 -12.41 1.29
N ALA A 3 0.16 -12.72 2.38
CA ALA A 3 -0.38 -12.55 3.71
C ALA A 3 -0.45 -11.06 4.10
N THR A 4 -1.39 -10.74 4.98
CA THR A 4 -1.46 -9.41 5.57
C THR A 4 -0.44 -9.29 6.69
N LYS A 5 0.35 -8.22 6.64
CA LYS A 5 1.32 -7.84 7.66
C LYS A 5 0.96 -6.47 8.21
N PHE A 6 1.63 -6.04 9.25
CA PHE A 6 1.36 -4.73 9.87
C PHE A 6 2.64 -3.92 9.98
N HIS A 7 2.56 -2.66 9.56
CA HIS A 7 3.62 -1.68 9.67
C HIS A 7 3.26 -0.69 10.78
N THR A 8 4.17 -0.45 11.71
CA THR A 8 3.93 0.48 12.80
C THR A 8 4.56 1.83 12.45
N THR A 9 3.75 2.88 12.46
CA THR A 9 4.21 4.25 12.21
C THR A 9 4.89 4.83 13.46
N ASP A 10 5.56 5.96 13.31
CA ASP A 10 6.25 6.61 14.44
C ASP A 10 5.29 7.01 15.56
N ASP A 11 4.04 7.34 15.22
CA ASP A 11 3.01 7.69 16.21
C ASP A 11 2.19 6.48 16.68
N GLY A 12 2.66 5.27 16.37
CA GLY A 12 2.08 4.04 16.93
C GLY A 12 0.90 3.46 16.18
N GLN A 13 0.54 3.99 15.01
CA GLN A 13 -0.53 3.42 14.20
C GLN A 13 -0.06 2.12 13.55
N LYS A 14 -0.96 1.16 13.40
CA LYS A 14 -0.68 -0.10 12.71
C LYS A 14 -1.39 -0.12 11.39
N LEU A 15 -0.61 -0.16 10.31
CA LEU A 15 -1.11 -0.15 8.94
C LEU A 15 -1.03 -1.55 8.36
N ALA A 16 -2.18 -2.10 7.98
CA ALA A 16 -2.24 -3.40 7.33
C ALA A 16 -1.70 -3.28 5.91
N PHE A 17 -0.85 -4.19 5.50
CA PHE A 17 -0.32 -4.20 4.14
C PHE A 17 -0.05 -5.62 3.65
N SER A 18 0.03 -5.75 2.33
CA SER A 18 0.45 -6.96 1.66
C SER A 18 1.46 -6.60 0.58
N GLN A 19 2.45 -7.45 0.38
CA GLN A 19 3.50 -7.21 -0.61
C GLN A 19 3.71 -8.43 -1.49
N VAL A 20 3.95 -8.15 -2.78
CA VAL A 20 4.53 -9.10 -3.71
C VAL A 20 5.96 -8.66 -3.94
N ASN A 21 6.91 -9.58 -3.84
CA ASN A 21 8.31 -9.28 -4.12
C ASN A 21 8.75 -10.04 -5.36
N GLY A 22 9.29 -9.30 -6.32
CA GLY A 22 9.84 -9.91 -7.52
C GLY A 22 11.12 -10.69 -7.24
N ASP A 23 11.52 -11.52 -8.19
CA ASP A 23 12.75 -12.29 -8.10
C ASP A 23 13.96 -11.35 -8.18
N LYS A 24 14.82 -11.39 -7.18
CA LYS A 24 16.02 -10.53 -7.11
C LYS A 24 17.05 -10.85 -8.17
N ASN A 25 16.98 -12.03 -8.77
CA ASN A 25 17.95 -12.47 -9.80
C ASN A 25 17.56 -12.02 -11.21
N ILE A 26 16.38 -11.38 -11.37
CA ILE A 26 15.91 -10.86 -12.64
C ILE A 26 16.08 -9.34 -12.66
N LYS A 27 16.37 -8.77 -13.82
CA LYS A 27 16.52 -7.32 -13.97
C LYS A 27 15.35 -6.60 -13.32
N LYS A 28 15.66 -5.72 -12.39
CA LYS A 28 14.66 -5.05 -11.57
C LYS A 28 14.02 -3.88 -12.31
N LEU A 29 12.72 -3.96 -12.50
CA LEU A 29 11.89 -2.85 -12.95
C LEU A 29 11.39 -2.09 -11.73
N PRO A 30 10.92 -0.84 -11.90
CA PRO A 30 10.33 -0.11 -10.77
C PRO A 30 9.21 -0.91 -10.11
N GLY A 31 9.12 -0.83 -8.79
CA GLY A 31 8.00 -1.40 -8.06
C GLY A 31 6.73 -0.59 -8.26
N VAL A 32 5.61 -1.12 -7.82
CA VAL A 32 4.30 -0.47 -7.91
C VAL A 32 3.70 -0.36 -6.53
N VAL A 33 3.14 0.80 -6.20
CA VAL A 33 2.41 1.03 -4.95
C VAL A 33 1.00 1.44 -5.31
N PHE A 34 0.01 0.75 -4.75
CA PHE A 34 -1.39 1.09 -4.95
C PHE A 34 -1.91 1.91 -3.77
N LEU A 35 -2.49 3.08 -4.10
CA LEU A 35 -3.06 4.00 -3.13
C LEU A 35 -4.58 3.95 -3.25
N SER A 36 -5.23 3.37 -2.24
CA SER A 36 -6.68 3.12 -2.25
C SER A 36 -7.52 4.39 -2.18
N GLY A 37 -8.78 4.28 -2.56
CA GLY A 37 -9.75 5.36 -2.45
C GLY A 37 -10.30 5.50 -1.04
N LEU A 38 -11.12 6.54 -0.86
CA LEU A 38 -11.77 6.84 0.41
C LEU A 38 -12.66 5.67 0.85
N LYS A 39 -12.51 5.26 2.10
CA LYS A 39 -13.24 4.12 2.69
C LYS A 39 -13.07 2.81 1.95
N SER A 40 -12.08 2.72 1.07
CA SER A 40 -11.69 1.47 0.43
C SER A 40 -10.61 0.78 1.24
N ASP A 41 -10.21 -0.40 0.81
CA ASP A 41 -9.15 -1.15 1.46
C ASP A 41 -8.28 -1.87 0.44
N LYS A 42 -7.21 -2.50 0.94
CA LYS A 42 -6.24 -3.21 0.10
C LYS A 42 -6.79 -4.50 -0.53
N GLU A 43 -7.97 -4.92 -0.14
CA GLU A 43 -8.64 -6.10 -0.68
C GLU A 43 -9.64 -5.76 -1.79
N GLY A 44 -9.70 -4.51 -2.21
CA GLY A 44 -10.59 -4.08 -3.31
C GLY A 44 -10.19 -4.71 -4.63
N THR A 45 -11.14 -4.70 -5.59
CA THR A 45 -10.97 -5.38 -6.88
C THR A 45 -9.72 -4.90 -7.64
N LYS A 46 -9.50 -3.60 -7.70
CA LYS A 46 -8.33 -3.04 -8.40
C LYS A 46 -7.02 -3.44 -7.76
N ALA A 47 -6.98 -3.39 -6.42
CA ALA A 47 -5.77 -3.76 -5.66
C ALA A 47 -5.41 -5.23 -5.88
N ILE A 48 -6.40 -6.11 -5.80
CA ILE A 48 -6.20 -7.54 -6.00
C ILE A 48 -5.78 -7.84 -7.44
N PHE A 49 -6.41 -7.19 -8.43
CA PHE A 49 -6.06 -7.37 -9.83
C PHE A 49 -4.59 -7.01 -10.07
N LEU A 50 -4.16 -5.86 -9.54
CA LEU A 50 -2.77 -5.40 -9.71
C LEU A 50 -1.78 -6.30 -8.97
N SER A 51 -2.17 -6.84 -7.82
CA SER A 51 -1.35 -7.80 -7.08
C SER A 51 -1.09 -9.05 -7.92
N GLN A 52 -2.13 -9.59 -8.55
CA GLN A 52 -2.00 -10.74 -9.43
C GLN A 52 -1.14 -10.44 -10.66
N TRP A 53 -1.33 -9.25 -11.24
CA TRP A 53 -0.52 -8.80 -12.37
C TRP A 53 0.96 -8.70 -11.98
N ALA A 54 1.24 -8.14 -10.82
CA ALA A 54 2.62 -7.99 -10.33
C ALA A 54 3.30 -9.33 -10.12
N GLU A 55 2.58 -10.29 -9.56
CA GLU A 55 3.08 -11.64 -9.34
C GLU A 55 3.43 -12.31 -10.66
N LYS A 56 2.55 -12.20 -11.67
CA LYS A 56 2.78 -12.76 -13.00
C LYS A 56 3.96 -12.10 -13.72
N ASN A 57 4.18 -10.82 -13.49
CA ASN A 57 5.18 -10.03 -14.21
C ASN A 57 6.46 -9.79 -13.40
N ASN A 58 6.62 -10.51 -12.30
CA ASN A 58 7.80 -10.44 -11.46
C ASN A 58 8.12 -9.03 -10.99
N ARG A 59 7.08 -8.29 -10.59
CA ARG A 59 7.18 -6.91 -10.11
C ARG A 59 6.99 -6.86 -8.60
N ASP A 60 7.73 -5.98 -7.94
CA ASP A 60 7.43 -5.63 -6.55
C ASP A 60 6.11 -4.87 -6.53
N PHE A 61 5.25 -5.16 -5.57
CA PHE A 61 3.96 -4.49 -5.44
C PHE A 61 3.58 -4.36 -3.98
N LEU A 62 3.19 -3.16 -3.58
CA LEU A 62 2.71 -2.86 -2.23
C LEU A 62 1.28 -2.35 -2.30
N ARG A 63 0.41 -2.90 -1.48
CA ARG A 63 -0.94 -2.40 -1.22
C ARG A 63 -1.15 -2.34 0.28
N PHE A 64 -1.85 -1.33 0.75
CA PHE A 64 -2.00 -1.11 2.20
C PHE A 64 -3.26 -0.32 2.50
N ASP A 65 -3.64 -0.34 3.78
CA ASP A 65 -4.77 0.43 4.30
C ASP A 65 -4.26 1.63 5.08
N TYR A 66 -4.79 2.82 4.81
CA TYR A 66 -4.53 3.99 5.66
C TYR A 66 -5.11 3.75 7.05
N ARG A 67 -4.65 4.50 8.07
CA ARG A 67 -5.31 4.46 9.38
C ARG A 67 -6.80 4.74 9.22
N GLY A 68 -7.62 4.08 10.02
CA GLY A 68 -9.07 4.22 9.94
C GLY A 68 -9.73 3.50 8.77
N HIS A 69 -8.96 2.75 7.97
CA HIS A 69 -9.45 2.00 6.81
C HIS A 69 -9.12 0.52 6.96
N GLY A 70 -9.95 -0.33 6.36
CA GLY A 70 -9.70 -1.77 6.29
C GLY A 70 -9.31 -2.38 7.62
N ALA A 71 -8.17 -3.08 7.63
CA ALA A 71 -7.65 -3.75 8.81
C ALA A 71 -6.64 -2.93 9.61
N SER A 72 -6.39 -1.69 9.20
CA SER A 72 -5.49 -0.79 9.94
C SER A 72 -6.14 -0.26 11.21
N SER A 73 -5.30 0.20 12.15
CA SER A 73 -5.79 0.79 13.40
C SER A 73 -6.43 2.16 13.17
N GLY A 74 -7.09 2.67 14.20
CA GLY A 74 -7.72 3.98 14.17
C GLY A 74 -9.18 3.91 13.78
N THR A 75 -9.87 5.03 13.98
CA THR A 75 -11.28 5.20 13.66
C THR A 75 -11.38 6.21 12.53
N PHE A 76 -12.06 5.85 11.44
CA PHE A 76 -12.15 6.70 10.24
C PHE A 76 -12.54 8.15 10.57
N GLU A 77 -13.55 8.34 11.42
CA GLU A 77 -14.08 9.65 11.76
C GLU A 77 -13.07 10.54 12.50
N GLU A 78 -12.04 9.94 13.08
CA GLU A 78 -10.99 10.66 13.81
C GLU A 78 -9.74 10.92 12.95
N THR A 79 -9.80 10.60 11.66
CA THR A 79 -8.66 10.72 10.76
C THR A 79 -8.88 11.80 9.72
N SER A 80 -7.81 12.22 9.08
CA SER A 80 -7.83 13.26 8.05
C SER A 80 -6.93 12.86 6.87
N ILE A 81 -7.04 13.61 5.77
CA ILE A 81 -6.17 13.38 4.60
C ILE A 81 -4.70 13.57 4.95
N SER A 82 -4.39 14.48 5.87
CA SER A 82 -3.01 14.68 6.34
C SER A 82 -2.48 13.42 7.02
N ASP A 83 -3.32 12.75 7.82
CA ASP A 83 -2.95 11.48 8.44
C ASP A 83 -2.66 10.40 7.40
N TRP A 84 -3.51 10.30 6.38
CA TRP A 84 -3.35 9.28 5.34
C TRP A 84 -2.11 9.56 4.48
N LEU A 85 -1.78 10.83 4.26
CA LEU A 85 -0.53 11.21 3.59
C LEU A 85 0.69 10.78 4.42
N GLU A 86 0.67 11.03 5.72
CA GLU A 86 1.77 10.61 6.60
C GLU A 86 1.89 9.08 6.65
N ASP A 87 0.78 8.36 6.68
CA ASP A 87 0.78 6.90 6.61
C ASP A 87 1.45 6.42 5.32
N THR A 88 1.09 7.03 4.20
CA THR A 88 1.64 6.68 2.89
C THR A 88 3.14 6.90 2.86
N LYS A 89 3.62 8.04 3.32
CA LYS A 89 5.05 8.33 3.40
C LYS A 89 5.78 7.29 4.26
N SER A 90 5.23 7.02 5.44
CA SER A 90 5.83 6.08 6.38
C SER A 90 6.00 4.70 5.76
N ILE A 91 4.94 4.15 5.19
CA ILE A 91 4.97 2.78 4.70
C ILE A 91 5.76 2.65 3.39
N VAL A 92 5.63 3.61 2.48
CA VAL A 92 6.36 3.57 1.21
C VAL A 92 7.86 3.67 1.44
N LEU A 93 8.29 4.61 2.28
CA LEU A 93 9.72 4.79 2.55
C LEU A 93 10.32 3.62 3.32
N SER A 94 9.53 2.94 4.15
CA SER A 94 10.03 1.83 4.98
C SER A 94 9.95 0.48 4.28
N ARG A 95 8.98 0.28 3.40
CA ARG A 95 8.68 -1.06 2.86
C ARG A 95 9.00 -1.23 1.38
N THR A 96 9.48 -0.18 0.72
CA THR A 96 9.90 -0.27 -0.68
C THR A 96 11.33 0.21 -0.83
N SER A 97 11.97 -0.17 -1.93
CA SER A 97 13.31 0.30 -2.29
C SER A 97 13.36 0.62 -3.78
N GLY A 98 14.18 1.61 -4.13
CA GLY A 98 14.32 2.05 -5.51
C GLY A 98 13.10 2.81 -6.02
N PRO A 99 13.07 3.10 -7.33
CA PRO A 99 11.97 3.84 -7.94
C PRO A 99 10.65 3.09 -7.83
N GLN A 100 9.57 3.81 -7.58
CA GLN A 100 8.23 3.26 -7.46
C GLN A 100 7.26 3.98 -8.39
N ILE A 101 6.35 3.21 -9.00
CA ILE A 101 5.23 3.75 -9.75
C ILE A 101 4.04 3.78 -8.80
N LEU A 102 3.49 4.98 -8.58
CA LEU A 102 2.34 5.16 -7.70
C LEU A 102 1.06 5.10 -8.54
N VAL A 103 0.16 4.20 -8.18
CA VAL A 103 -1.15 4.06 -8.83
C VAL A 103 -2.22 4.43 -7.82
N GLY A 104 -2.84 5.60 -8.03
CA GLY A 104 -3.87 6.10 -7.12
C GLY A 104 -5.27 5.94 -7.69
N SER A 105 -6.20 5.49 -6.87
CA SER A 105 -7.61 5.38 -7.23
C SER A 105 -8.41 6.42 -6.44
N SER A 106 -9.10 7.34 -7.12
CA SER A 106 -9.92 8.37 -6.47
C SER A 106 -9.07 9.19 -5.47
N LEU A 107 -9.36 9.12 -4.17
CA LEU A 107 -8.58 9.80 -3.13
C LEU A 107 -7.08 9.48 -3.22
N GLY A 108 -6.73 8.23 -3.54
CA GLY A 108 -5.33 7.82 -3.69
C GLY A 108 -4.58 8.66 -4.70
N GLY A 109 -5.25 9.12 -5.73
CA GLY A 109 -4.66 10.02 -6.73
C GLY A 109 -4.30 11.41 -6.19
N TRP A 110 -4.88 11.81 -5.06
CA TRP A 110 -4.56 13.08 -4.39
C TRP A 110 -3.37 12.96 -3.44
N ILE A 111 -3.15 11.79 -2.93
CA ILE A 111 -2.08 11.52 -1.99
C ILE A 111 -0.74 11.35 -2.71
#